data_e4e7b6a8b47434656c561878cf174109
#
_entry.id   e4e7b6a8b47434656c561878cf174109
#
_cell.length_a   1.000
_cell.length_b   1.000
_cell.length_c   1.000
_cell.angle_alpha   90.00
_cell.angle_beta   90.00
_cell.angle_gamma   90.00
#
_symmetry.space_group_name_H-M   'P 1'
#
loop_
_entity.id
_entity.type
_entity.pdbx_description
1 polymer ?
#
loop_
_entity_poly.entity_id
_entity_poly.type
_entity_poly.pdbx_seq_one_letter_code
_entity_poly.pdbx_strand_id
1 'polypeptide(L)'
;MCFILSINYTLNLKKEKHTINIYFDDENMSLSNIKSIREEEEKKENPVIFTAWKQESKQSIENEELNRSIEVTSILVNGDSSLIVNGTILFEDDKEGCLIDKDTAYKLFGDTNIIGKKIKYKDRELIVRGIHKGTSSTILMQTLDNYEGNINGITLYKGKDTNIKNFITSYGSSDNTVDNKIYYNFSKFCVLVLPAIILICIEFKLFKKVLQAKNKYILKSLYIILILTLLIIFIKAINIKIPLEMLPNEWSDFKFWGELYKIYIK
;
A
#
# COMPACT_ATOMS: atom_id res chain seq x y z
N MET A 1 13.60 -17.99 1.76
CA MET A 1 13.73 -16.55 2.10
C MET A 1 12.73 -15.70 1.32
N CYS A 2 12.72 -15.69 -0.01
CA CYS A 2 11.78 -14.85 -0.83
C CYS A 2 10.28 -15.09 -0.52
N PHE A 3 9.88 -16.33 -0.26
CA PHE A 3 8.48 -16.65 0.05
C PHE A 3 7.99 -16.00 1.36
N ILE A 4 8.81 -16.03 2.41
CA ILE A 4 8.48 -15.39 3.71
C ILE A 4 8.40 -13.87 3.54
N LEU A 5 9.31 -13.27 2.76
CA LEU A 5 9.26 -11.84 2.43
C LEU A 5 7.98 -11.47 1.67
N SER A 6 7.56 -12.30 0.71
CA SER A 6 6.31 -12.09 -0.04
C SER A 6 5.08 -12.17 0.86
N ILE A 7 5.05 -13.09 1.82
CA ILE A 7 3.96 -13.18 2.80
C ILE A 7 3.91 -11.91 3.65
N ASN A 8 5.05 -11.48 4.21
CA ASN A 8 5.11 -10.27 5.05
C ASN A 8 4.67 -9.03 4.27
N TYR A 9 5.10 -8.89 3.01
CA TYR A 9 4.69 -7.81 2.14
C TYR A 9 3.18 -7.81 1.89
N THR A 10 2.61 -8.98 1.58
CA THR A 10 1.16 -9.13 1.37
C THR A 10 0.35 -8.79 2.64
N LEU A 11 0.85 -9.14 3.82
CA LEU A 11 0.20 -8.79 5.09
C LEU A 11 0.23 -7.28 5.35
N ASN A 12 1.30 -6.59 4.98
CA ASN A 12 1.37 -5.13 5.09
C ASN A 12 0.38 -4.45 4.13
N LEU A 13 0.31 -4.89 2.88
CA LEU A 13 -0.63 -4.35 1.88
C LEU A 13 -2.11 -4.65 2.21
N LYS A 14 -2.40 -5.58 3.12
CA LYS A 14 -3.79 -5.91 3.50
C LYS A 14 -4.55 -4.70 4.06
N LYS A 15 -3.89 -3.78 4.73
CA LYS A 15 -4.51 -2.54 5.24
C LYS A 15 -4.77 -1.54 4.11
N GLU A 16 -3.86 -1.45 3.16
CA GLU A 16 -3.91 -0.51 2.04
C GLU A 16 -4.91 -0.91 0.94
N LYS A 17 -5.41 -2.15 0.93
CA LYS A 17 -6.35 -2.65 -0.08
C LYS A 17 -7.69 -1.88 -0.15
N HIS A 18 -7.98 -1.05 0.84
CA HIS A 18 -9.18 -0.22 0.91
C HIS A 18 -8.89 1.25 0.61
N THR A 19 -7.71 1.56 0.10
CA THR A 19 -7.34 2.92 -0.27
C THR A 19 -7.13 3.06 -1.77
N ILE A 20 -7.37 4.27 -2.25
CA ILE A 20 -7.10 4.69 -3.62
C ILE A 20 -6.25 5.94 -3.54
N ASN A 21 -5.14 5.97 -4.25
CA ASN A 21 -4.28 7.14 -4.34
C ASN A 21 -4.55 7.89 -5.65
N ILE A 22 -4.71 9.19 -5.55
CA ILE A 22 -4.74 10.11 -6.67
C ILE A 22 -3.47 10.95 -6.60
N TYR A 23 -2.69 10.95 -7.65
CA TYR A 23 -1.47 11.75 -7.76
C TYR A 23 -1.76 13.01 -8.55
N PHE A 24 -1.16 14.12 -8.14
CA PHE A 24 -1.26 15.40 -8.85
C PHE A 24 0.10 15.75 -9.44
N ASP A 25 0.10 16.26 -10.66
CA ASP A 25 1.28 16.89 -11.24
C ASP A 25 1.57 18.20 -10.49
N ASP A 26 2.84 18.53 -10.29
CA ASP A 26 3.38 19.43 -9.25
C ASP A 26 2.79 20.85 -9.17
N GLU A 27 1.91 21.29 -10.07
CA GLU A 27 1.56 22.71 -10.16
C GLU A 27 0.11 23.06 -9.76
N ASN A 28 -0.79 22.11 -9.52
CA ASN A 28 -2.22 22.41 -9.57
C ASN A 28 -3.03 22.21 -8.28
N MET A 29 -2.47 21.66 -7.21
CA MET A 29 -3.26 21.37 -6.00
C MET A 29 -2.65 22.05 -4.76
N SER A 30 -3.24 23.17 -4.35
CA SER A 30 -2.85 23.88 -3.13
C SER A 30 -3.59 23.36 -1.89
N LEU A 31 -3.09 23.70 -0.70
CA LEU A 31 -3.77 23.36 0.55
C LEU A 31 -5.15 24.02 0.65
N SER A 32 -5.33 25.23 0.08
CA SER A 32 -6.64 25.89 0.02
C SER A 32 -7.66 25.10 -0.81
N ASN A 33 -7.23 24.54 -1.93
CA ASN A 33 -8.09 23.68 -2.75
C ASN A 33 -8.51 22.42 -1.97
N ILE A 34 -7.59 21.81 -1.23
CA ILE A 34 -7.86 20.64 -0.38
C ILE A 34 -8.91 20.98 0.70
N LYS A 35 -8.81 22.16 1.34
CA LYS A 35 -9.80 22.61 2.32
C LYS A 35 -11.17 22.79 1.69
N SER A 36 -11.26 23.42 0.53
CA SER A 36 -12.53 23.59 -0.21
C SER A 36 -13.15 22.25 -0.59
N ILE A 37 -12.35 21.29 -1.08
CA ILE A 37 -12.82 19.94 -1.39
C ILE A 37 -13.39 19.25 -0.14
N ARG A 38 -12.73 19.39 1.02
CA ARG A 38 -13.18 18.82 2.28
C ARG A 38 -14.51 19.42 2.72
N GLU A 39 -14.67 20.74 2.66
CA GLU A 39 -15.92 21.42 2.98
C GLU A 39 -17.07 21.03 2.03
N GLU A 40 -16.78 20.76 0.77
CA GLU A 40 -17.77 20.25 -0.20
C GLU A 40 -18.18 18.81 0.10
N GLU A 41 -17.20 17.95 0.46
CA GLU A 41 -17.48 16.55 0.80
C GLU A 41 -18.29 16.44 2.11
N GLU A 42 -18.00 17.25 3.13
CA GLU A 42 -18.71 17.25 4.41
C GLU A 42 -20.21 17.61 4.28
N LYS A 43 -20.60 18.31 3.21
CA LYS A 43 -22.02 18.63 2.92
C LYS A 43 -22.79 17.47 2.29
N LYS A 44 -22.10 16.41 1.85
CA LYS A 44 -22.71 15.25 1.20
C LYS A 44 -23.25 14.27 2.24
N GLU A 45 -24.30 13.55 1.88
CA GLU A 45 -24.89 12.50 2.73
C GLU A 45 -23.89 11.38 3.06
N ASN A 46 -23.04 11.02 2.09
CA ASN A 46 -22.00 10.00 2.22
C ASN A 46 -20.64 10.59 1.80
N PRO A 47 -19.97 11.35 2.69
CA PRO A 47 -18.72 12.01 2.36
C PRO A 47 -17.61 11.01 2.09
N VAL A 48 -16.73 11.33 1.14
CA VAL A 48 -15.51 10.56 0.89
C VAL A 48 -14.46 11.00 1.91
N ILE A 49 -14.01 10.04 2.72
CA ILE A 49 -12.90 10.26 3.66
C ILE A 49 -11.60 10.22 2.89
N PHE A 50 -10.81 11.28 3.02
CA PHE A 50 -9.52 11.38 2.35
C PHE A 50 -8.47 12.12 3.17
N THR A 51 -7.22 11.87 2.83
CA THR A 51 -6.05 12.55 3.38
C THR A 51 -5.19 13.05 2.24
N ALA A 52 -4.87 14.34 2.27
CA ALA A 52 -3.93 14.93 1.34
C ALA A 52 -2.50 14.81 1.85
N TRP A 53 -1.54 14.66 0.94
CA TRP A 53 -0.14 14.51 1.34
C TRP A 53 0.82 15.12 0.32
N LYS A 54 1.99 15.50 0.83
CA LYS A 54 3.14 15.89 0.03
C LYS A 54 4.36 15.10 0.47
N GLN A 55 5.11 14.62 -0.50
CA GLN A 55 6.37 13.93 -0.28
C GLN A 55 7.54 14.77 -0.80
N GLU A 56 8.53 15.02 0.07
CA GLU A 56 9.76 15.73 -0.27
C GLU A 56 10.96 14.85 0.08
N SER A 57 11.73 14.47 -0.93
CA SER A 57 12.95 13.67 -0.75
C SER A 57 14.13 14.51 -0.31
N LYS A 58 15.16 13.86 0.27
CA LYS A 58 16.43 14.46 0.67
C LYS A 58 16.28 15.63 1.63
N GLN A 59 15.42 15.49 2.60
CA GLN A 59 15.25 16.45 3.69
C GLN A 59 16.16 16.07 4.86
N SER A 60 16.86 17.06 5.45
CA SER A 60 17.67 16.82 6.64
C SER A 60 16.82 16.89 7.90
N ILE A 61 17.02 15.93 8.80
CA ILE A 61 16.52 15.99 10.17
C ILE A 61 17.68 15.79 11.14
N GLU A 62 17.61 16.45 12.29
CA GLU A 62 18.71 16.53 13.24
C GLU A 62 18.26 16.21 14.65
N ASN A 63 19.13 15.50 15.37
CA ASN A 63 19.07 15.37 16.80
C ASN A 63 20.21 16.21 17.39
N GLU A 64 19.90 17.42 17.88
CA GLU A 64 20.89 18.36 18.42
C GLU A 64 21.59 17.82 19.68
N GLU A 65 20.87 17.05 20.54
CA GLU A 65 21.44 16.48 21.78
C GLU A 65 22.57 15.49 21.49
N LEU A 66 22.43 14.68 20.43
CA LEU A 66 23.42 13.66 20.07
C LEU A 66 24.32 14.12 18.91
N ASN A 67 24.14 15.33 18.40
CA ASN A 67 24.83 15.89 17.25
C ASN A 67 24.80 14.92 16.03
N ARG A 68 23.63 14.40 15.71
CA ARG A 68 23.39 13.47 14.61
C ARG A 68 22.42 14.07 13.61
N SER A 69 22.77 13.95 12.34
CA SER A 69 21.92 14.38 11.22
C SER A 69 21.80 13.26 10.18
N ILE A 70 20.62 13.12 9.59
CA ILE A 70 20.37 12.15 8.52
C ILE A 70 19.45 12.75 7.45
N GLU A 71 19.59 12.27 6.24
CA GLU A 71 18.64 12.56 5.15
C GLU A 71 17.48 11.58 5.18
N VAL A 72 16.28 12.13 5.05
CA VAL A 72 15.01 11.38 5.03
C VAL A 72 14.10 11.90 3.92
N THR A 73 13.07 11.13 3.61
CA THR A 73 11.92 11.60 2.86
C THR A 73 10.88 12.12 3.84
N SER A 74 10.50 13.39 3.75
CA SER A 74 9.43 13.95 4.57
C SER A 74 8.07 13.71 3.88
N ILE A 75 7.08 13.34 4.68
CA ILE A 75 5.68 13.17 4.28
C ILE A 75 4.86 14.17 5.11
N LEU A 76 4.46 15.25 4.46
CA LEU A 76 3.55 16.24 5.03
C LEU A 76 2.12 15.77 4.78
N VAL A 77 1.33 15.68 5.84
CA VAL A 77 -0.04 15.12 5.79
C VAL A 77 -1.04 16.17 6.22
N ASN A 78 -2.16 16.24 5.51
CA ASN A 78 -3.34 17.02 5.90
C ASN A 78 -4.54 16.07 6.00
N GLY A 79 -4.87 15.67 7.22
CA GLY A 79 -5.94 14.72 7.50
C GLY A 79 -5.48 13.51 8.32
N ASP A 80 -6.23 12.41 8.26
CA ASP A 80 -5.96 11.19 9.00
C ASP A 80 -4.70 10.48 8.49
N SER A 81 -3.65 10.49 9.32
CA SER A 81 -2.37 9.85 9.01
C SER A 81 -2.46 8.34 8.84
N SER A 82 -3.52 7.70 9.36
CA SER A 82 -3.72 6.25 9.25
C SER A 82 -3.98 5.77 7.82
N LEU A 83 -4.39 6.66 6.92
CA LEU A 83 -4.55 6.38 5.50
C LEU A 83 -3.21 6.35 4.75
N ILE A 84 -2.17 6.97 5.30
CA ILE A 84 -0.84 7.10 4.66
C ILE A 84 0.13 6.06 5.22
N VAL A 85 0.16 5.89 6.55
CA VAL A 85 1.12 4.99 7.20
C VAL A 85 0.45 3.98 8.11
N ASN A 86 1.15 2.88 8.35
CA ASN A 86 0.75 1.86 9.31
C ASN A 86 1.50 2.05 10.63
N GLY A 87 0.85 1.81 11.75
CA GLY A 87 1.47 1.87 13.09
C GLY A 87 0.82 2.92 13.97
N THR A 88 1.63 3.77 14.59
CA THR A 88 1.15 4.87 15.40
C THR A 88 0.44 5.90 14.51
N ILE A 89 -0.63 6.49 15.02
CA ILE A 89 -1.41 7.52 14.31
C ILE A 89 -0.98 8.88 14.86
N LEU A 90 -0.79 9.84 13.97
CA LEU A 90 -0.60 11.25 14.28
C LEU A 90 -1.94 11.97 14.08
N PHE A 91 -2.45 12.60 15.13
CA PHE A 91 -3.71 13.34 15.06
C PHE A 91 -3.60 14.58 14.16
N GLU A 92 -4.70 15.00 13.56
CA GLU A 92 -4.72 16.11 12.61
C GLU A 92 -4.36 17.47 13.22
N ASP A 93 -4.65 17.65 14.50
CA ASP A 93 -4.37 18.85 15.30
C ASP A 93 -2.95 18.87 15.89
N ASP A 94 -2.26 17.73 15.91
CA ASP A 94 -0.88 17.65 16.43
C ASP A 94 0.14 18.18 15.41
N LYS A 95 0.28 19.50 15.37
CA LYS A 95 1.23 20.19 14.46
C LYS A 95 2.68 20.15 14.96
N GLU A 96 2.91 19.81 16.21
CA GLU A 96 4.24 19.70 16.82
C GLU A 96 4.77 18.27 16.82
N GLY A 97 3.89 17.28 16.55
CA GLY A 97 4.22 15.89 16.53
C GLY A 97 4.80 15.41 15.21
N CYS A 98 5.57 14.34 15.28
CA CYS A 98 5.99 13.58 14.10
C CYS A 98 6.05 12.08 14.38
N LEU A 99 5.99 11.31 13.30
CA LEU A 99 6.27 9.87 13.30
C LEU A 99 7.50 9.62 12.45
N ILE A 100 8.38 8.74 12.90
CA ILE A 100 9.55 8.30 12.13
C ILE A 100 9.55 6.79 11.98
N ASP A 101 10.23 6.27 10.98
CA ASP A 101 10.40 4.83 10.85
C ASP A 101 11.49 4.30 11.80
N LYS A 102 11.53 2.97 11.94
CA LYS A 102 12.45 2.30 12.87
C LYS A 102 13.92 2.52 12.51
N ASP A 103 14.27 2.58 11.23
CA ASP A 103 15.65 2.78 10.77
C ASP A 103 16.13 4.20 11.07
N THR A 104 15.27 5.19 10.80
CA THR A 104 15.47 6.59 11.17
C THR A 104 15.67 6.76 12.68
N ALA A 105 14.82 6.11 13.50
CA ALA A 105 14.94 6.12 14.93
C ALA A 105 16.31 5.62 15.42
N TYR A 106 16.74 4.49 14.87
CA TYR A 106 18.03 3.91 15.24
C TYR A 106 19.22 4.78 14.82
N LYS A 107 19.18 5.34 13.62
CA LYS A 107 20.25 6.21 13.11
C LYS A 107 20.39 7.51 13.92
N LEU A 108 19.26 8.15 14.27
CA LEU A 108 19.28 9.43 15.01
C LEU A 108 19.53 9.26 16.51
N PHE A 109 18.95 8.24 17.12
CA PHE A 109 18.94 8.10 18.58
C PHE A 109 19.75 6.89 19.09
N GLY A 110 20.08 5.92 18.22
CA GLY A 110 20.70 4.65 18.62
C GLY A 110 19.73 3.69 19.32
N ASP A 111 18.46 4.05 19.43
CA ASP A 111 17.41 3.30 20.12
C ASP A 111 16.08 3.44 19.36
N THR A 112 15.15 2.55 19.66
CA THR A 112 13.76 2.61 19.16
C THR A 112 12.77 3.12 20.22
N ASN A 113 13.20 3.27 21.47
CA ASN A 113 12.40 3.88 22.53
C ASN A 113 12.60 5.42 22.52
N ILE A 114 11.92 6.08 21.61
CA ILE A 114 12.16 7.49 21.25
C ILE A 114 10.94 8.39 21.44
N ILE A 115 9.83 7.85 21.97
CA ILE A 115 8.61 8.65 22.18
C ILE A 115 8.91 9.81 23.13
N GLY A 116 8.49 11.02 22.74
CA GLY A 116 8.72 12.26 23.48
C GLY A 116 10.08 12.92 23.21
N LYS A 117 11.00 12.26 22.49
CA LYS A 117 12.27 12.90 22.08
C LYS A 117 12.03 13.93 21.00
N LYS A 118 12.92 14.91 20.92
CA LYS A 118 12.85 16.03 20.00
C LYS A 118 13.76 15.83 18.82
N ILE A 119 13.31 16.28 17.68
CA ILE A 119 14.08 16.36 16.43
C ILE A 119 13.87 17.73 15.79
N LYS A 120 14.89 18.22 15.11
CA LYS A 120 14.82 19.44 14.34
C LYS A 120 14.62 19.12 12.85
N TYR A 121 13.62 19.73 12.26
CA TYR A 121 13.31 19.66 10.84
C TYR A 121 13.19 21.09 10.29
N LYS A 122 14.13 21.51 9.44
CA LYS A 122 14.23 22.92 9.01
C LYS A 122 14.29 23.83 10.25
N ASP A 123 13.41 24.81 10.36
CA ASP A 123 13.32 25.73 11.50
C ASP A 123 12.32 25.29 12.57
N ARG A 124 11.89 24.02 12.56
CA ARG A 124 10.88 23.49 13.49
C ARG A 124 11.48 22.43 14.41
N GLU A 125 11.14 22.53 15.67
CA GLU A 125 11.35 21.46 16.64
C GLU A 125 10.10 20.57 16.67
N LEU A 126 10.27 19.27 16.45
CA LEU A 126 9.19 18.28 16.43
C LEU A 126 9.39 17.26 17.52
N ILE A 127 8.28 16.81 18.11
CA ILE A 127 8.26 15.78 19.16
C ILE A 127 7.88 14.45 18.54
N VAL A 128 8.70 13.42 18.72
CA VAL A 128 8.42 12.08 18.23
C VAL A 128 7.25 11.47 19.00
N ARG A 129 6.13 11.23 18.33
CA ARG A 129 4.93 10.59 18.92
C ARG A 129 4.94 9.08 18.78
N GLY A 130 5.73 8.54 17.87
CA GLY A 130 5.81 7.10 17.68
C GLY A 130 6.58 6.68 16.44
N ILE A 131 6.53 5.36 16.21
CA ILE A 131 7.15 4.72 15.06
C ILE A 131 6.07 4.25 14.12
N HIS A 132 6.18 4.65 12.86
CA HIS A 132 5.34 4.09 11.79
C HIS A 132 6.01 2.90 11.11
N LYS A 133 5.19 2.04 10.50
CA LYS A 133 5.64 0.91 9.67
C LYS A 133 5.47 1.29 8.22
N GLY A 134 6.56 1.34 7.49
CA GLY A 134 6.52 1.71 6.08
C GLY A 134 7.92 1.72 5.47
N THR A 135 8.14 2.64 4.55
CA THR A 135 9.42 2.87 3.88
C THR A 135 10.47 3.33 4.88
N SER A 136 11.70 2.87 4.72
CA SER A 136 12.84 3.30 5.51
C SER A 136 13.24 4.75 5.19
N SER A 137 13.84 5.41 6.16
CA SER A 137 14.32 6.80 6.07
C SER A 137 13.20 7.79 5.75
N THR A 138 12.11 7.75 6.55
CA THR A 138 10.96 8.64 6.40
C THR A 138 10.57 9.31 7.70
N ILE A 139 10.08 10.55 7.58
CA ILE A 139 9.42 11.29 8.65
C ILE A 139 8.04 11.72 8.18
N LEU A 140 7.03 11.53 9.02
CA LEU A 140 5.66 11.98 8.76
C LEU A 140 5.27 13.04 9.79
N MET A 141 4.67 14.13 9.32
CA MET A 141 4.19 15.23 10.15
C MET A 141 2.94 15.87 9.54
N GLN A 142 2.14 16.54 10.36
CA GLN A 142 1.00 17.32 9.87
C GLN A 142 1.46 18.63 9.21
N THR A 143 0.77 19.00 8.12
CA THR A 143 0.97 20.31 7.48
C THR A 143 0.56 21.43 8.43
N LEU A 144 1.28 22.55 8.36
CA LEU A 144 0.86 23.79 9.02
C LEU A 144 -0.31 24.43 8.27
N ASP A 145 -1.13 25.19 8.96
CA ASP A 145 -2.30 25.84 8.36
C ASP A 145 -1.95 26.92 7.33
N ASN A 146 -0.75 27.50 7.45
CA ASN A 146 -0.16 28.48 6.53
C ASN A 146 0.78 27.85 5.49
N TYR A 147 0.68 26.55 5.23
CA TYR A 147 1.50 25.90 4.24
C TYR A 147 1.12 26.36 2.83
N GLU A 148 2.06 26.96 2.11
CA GLU A 148 1.88 27.51 0.76
C GLU A 148 2.33 26.57 -0.37
N GLY A 149 2.87 25.42 -0.02
CA GLY A 149 3.35 24.45 -1.02
C GLY A 149 2.21 23.63 -1.66
N ASN A 150 2.51 23.04 -2.81
CA ASN A 150 1.59 22.19 -3.51
C ASN A 150 1.51 20.79 -2.87
N ILE A 151 0.39 20.13 -3.04
CA ILE A 151 0.10 18.75 -2.60
C ILE A 151 0.40 17.79 -3.75
N ASN A 152 1.10 16.68 -3.48
CA ASN A 152 1.43 15.67 -4.49
C ASN A 152 0.32 14.65 -4.69
N GLY A 153 -0.56 14.46 -3.71
CA GLY A 153 -1.62 13.48 -3.86
C GLY A 153 -2.63 13.47 -2.73
N ILE A 154 -3.67 12.70 -2.98
CA ILE A 154 -4.74 12.42 -2.03
C ILE A 154 -4.89 10.90 -1.93
N THR A 155 -5.01 10.39 -0.71
CA THR A 155 -5.38 9.01 -0.44
C THR A 155 -6.82 8.95 0.04
N LEU A 156 -7.68 8.23 -0.68
CA LEU A 156 -9.09 8.03 -0.38
C LEU A 156 -9.30 6.73 0.37
N TYR A 157 -10.20 6.71 1.34
CA TYR A 157 -10.70 5.48 1.93
C TYR A 157 -11.90 4.93 1.13
N LYS A 158 -11.81 3.68 0.69
CA LYS A 158 -12.85 2.98 -0.06
C LYS A 158 -13.88 2.36 0.89
N GLY A 159 -14.82 3.17 1.36
CA GLY A 159 -15.99 2.70 2.12
C GLY A 159 -16.98 1.93 1.23
N LYS A 160 -17.99 1.30 1.84
CA LYS A 160 -19.00 0.51 1.11
C LYS A 160 -19.95 1.38 0.28
N ASP A 161 -20.30 2.55 0.79
CA ASP A 161 -21.36 3.41 0.24
C ASP A 161 -20.81 4.76 -0.29
N THR A 162 -19.50 4.92 -0.37
CA THR A 162 -18.86 6.15 -0.83
C THR A 162 -18.85 6.25 -2.36
N ASN A 163 -19.23 7.41 -2.89
CA ASN A 163 -19.25 7.66 -4.33
C ASN A 163 -17.88 8.08 -4.86
N ILE A 164 -16.91 7.17 -4.74
CA ILE A 164 -15.51 7.40 -5.13
C ILE A 164 -15.37 7.75 -6.61
N LYS A 165 -16.19 7.15 -7.49
CA LYS A 165 -16.13 7.46 -8.93
C LYS A 165 -16.40 8.93 -9.20
N ASN A 166 -17.42 9.50 -8.57
CA ASN A 166 -17.73 10.92 -8.71
C ASN A 166 -16.61 11.80 -8.16
N PHE A 167 -16.02 11.41 -7.02
CA PHE A 167 -14.88 12.13 -6.46
C PHE A 167 -13.70 12.16 -7.44
N ILE A 168 -13.31 11.01 -8.01
CA ILE A 168 -12.22 10.92 -8.99
C ILE A 168 -12.54 11.75 -10.24
N THR A 169 -13.78 11.71 -10.72
CA THR A 169 -14.18 12.48 -11.91
C THR A 169 -14.14 13.99 -11.65
N SER A 170 -14.48 14.44 -10.43
CA SER A 170 -14.52 15.87 -10.07
C SER A 170 -13.15 16.46 -9.77
N TYR A 171 -12.27 15.69 -9.10
CA TYR A 171 -11.03 16.21 -8.52
C TYR A 171 -9.76 15.47 -8.95
N GLY A 172 -9.87 14.36 -9.66
CA GLY A 172 -8.76 13.55 -10.15
C GLY A 172 -8.77 13.40 -11.67
N SER A 173 -7.75 12.70 -12.17
CA SER A 173 -7.77 12.14 -13.52
C SER A 173 -7.64 10.62 -13.43
N SER A 174 -8.23 9.90 -14.39
CA SER A 174 -8.14 8.44 -14.45
C SER A 174 -6.68 7.96 -14.57
N ASP A 175 -5.84 8.75 -15.23
CA ASP A 175 -4.46 8.37 -15.56
C ASP A 175 -3.51 8.44 -14.35
N ASN A 176 -3.88 9.23 -13.33
CA ASN A 176 -3.08 9.44 -12.13
C ASN A 176 -3.70 8.76 -10.89
N THR A 177 -4.66 7.85 -11.09
CA THR A 177 -5.36 7.17 -9.99
C THR A 177 -4.91 5.72 -9.86
N VAL A 178 -4.54 5.32 -8.64
CA VAL A 178 -4.04 3.98 -8.32
C VAL A 178 -4.89 3.33 -7.23
N ASP A 179 -5.58 2.22 -7.57
CA ASP A 179 -6.30 1.39 -6.60
C ASP A 179 -5.33 0.39 -5.93
N ASN A 180 -5.01 0.61 -4.67
CA ASN A 180 -4.08 -0.23 -3.90
C ASN A 180 -4.55 -1.69 -3.76
N LYS A 181 -5.82 -1.98 -3.99
CA LYS A 181 -6.35 -3.34 -4.04
C LYS A 181 -5.69 -4.17 -5.14
N ILE A 182 -5.25 -3.54 -6.23
CA ILE A 182 -4.58 -4.21 -7.35
C ILE A 182 -3.24 -4.76 -6.88
N TYR A 183 -2.43 -3.93 -6.19
CA TYR A 183 -1.14 -4.37 -5.63
C TYR A 183 -1.30 -5.48 -4.60
N TYR A 184 -2.32 -5.38 -3.74
CA TYR A 184 -2.63 -6.44 -2.79
C TYR A 184 -2.96 -7.77 -3.49
N ASN A 185 -3.81 -7.73 -4.52
CA ASN A 185 -4.19 -8.93 -5.27
C ASN A 185 -3.00 -9.52 -6.03
N PHE A 186 -2.17 -8.67 -6.65
CA PHE A 186 -0.94 -9.10 -7.32
C PHE A 186 0.05 -9.73 -6.35
N SER A 187 0.29 -9.11 -5.20
CA SER A 187 1.15 -9.68 -4.15
C SER A 187 0.63 -11.04 -3.67
N LYS A 188 -0.68 -11.17 -3.47
CA LYS A 188 -1.32 -12.43 -3.12
C LYS A 188 -1.12 -13.50 -4.20
N PHE A 189 -1.23 -13.12 -5.47
CA PHE A 189 -0.93 -14.02 -6.59
C PHE A 189 0.51 -14.51 -6.53
N CYS A 190 1.49 -13.63 -6.36
CA CYS A 190 2.91 -13.98 -6.26
C CYS A 190 3.19 -14.96 -5.10
N VAL A 191 2.54 -14.77 -3.95
CA VAL A 191 2.65 -15.70 -2.80
C VAL A 191 2.13 -17.09 -3.17
N LEU A 192 1.10 -17.20 -4.00
CA LEU A 192 0.50 -18.48 -4.38
C LEU A 192 1.27 -19.24 -5.48
N VAL A 193 2.14 -18.56 -6.22
CA VAL A 193 2.91 -19.18 -7.34
C VAL A 193 3.76 -20.36 -6.85
N LEU A 194 4.50 -20.20 -5.75
CA LEU A 194 5.40 -21.26 -5.26
C LEU A 194 4.62 -22.49 -4.77
N PRO A 195 3.57 -22.39 -3.92
CA PRO A 195 2.72 -23.52 -3.57
C PRO A 195 2.08 -24.17 -4.80
N ALA A 196 1.67 -23.37 -5.82
CA ALA A 196 1.11 -23.89 -7.06
C ALA A 196 2.08 -24.78 -7.81
N ILE A 197 3.35 -24.35 -7.97
CA ILE A 197 4.38 -25.12 -8.63
C ILE A 197 4.64 -26.45 -7.90
N ILE A 198 4.73 -26.41 -6.55
CA ILE A 198 4.92 -27.60 -5.73
C ILE A 198 3.75 -28.57 -5.94
N LEU A 199 2.53 -28.06 -5.92
CA LEU A 199 1.31 -28.86 -6.11
C LEU A 199 1.29 -29.52 -7.48
N ILE A 200 1.59 -28.77 -8.55
CA ILE A 200 1.70 -29.30 -9.93
C ILE A 200 2.74 -30.42 -10.00
N CYS A 201 3.90 -30.27 -9.36
CA CYS A 201 4.93 -31.29 -9.30
C CYS A 201 4.44 -32.56 -8.58
N ILE A 202 3.69 -32.41 -7.49
CA ILE A 202 3.11 -33.54 -6.75
C ILE A 202 2.06 -34.23 -7.61
N GLU A 203 1.15 -33.49 -8.21
CA GLU A 203 0.09 -34.05 -9.09
C GLU A 203 0.70 -34.80 -10.28
N PHE A 204 1.75 -34.27 -10.89
CA PHE A 204 2.44 -34.94 -11.98
C PHE A 204 3.07 -36.27 -11.54
N LYS A 205 3.67 -36.33 -10.35
CA LYS A 205 4.20 -37.57 -9.77
C LYS A 205 3.08 -38.58 -9.49
N LEU A 206 1.95 -38.14 -8.93
CA LEU A 206 0.78 -38.97 -8.67
C LEU A 206 0.20 -39.49 -9.97
N PHE A 207 0.06 -38.66 -10.98
CA PHE A 207 -0.43 -39.03 -12.29
C PHE A 207 0.42 -40.15 -12.94
N LYS A 208 1.75 -40.04 -12.87
CA LYS A 208 2.67 -41.10 -13.31
C LYS A 208 2.39 -42.43 -12.58
N LYS A 209 2.15 -42.38 -11.25
CA LYS A 209 1.79 -43.59 -10.49
C LYS A 209 0.45 -44.19 -10.92
N VAL A 210 -0.53 -43.38 -11.27
CA VAL A 210 -1.81 -43.83 -11.83
C VAL A 210 -1.58 -44.61 -13.14
N LEU A 211 -0.72 -44.09 -14.02
CA LEU A 211 -0.41 -44.75 -15.29
C LEU A 211 0.35 -46.06 -15.10
N GLN A 212 1.23 -46.14 -14.11
CA GLN A 212 2.02 -47.33 -13.81
C GLN A 212 1.25 -48.42 -13.08
N ALA A 213 0.14 -48.10 -12.43
CA ALA A 213 -0.66 -49.03 -11.67
C ALA A 213 -1.50 -49.94 -12.58
N LYS A 214 -0.83 -50.79 -13.40
CA LYS A 214 -1.51 -51.85 -14.19
C LYS A 214 -2.28 -52.77 -13.25
N ASN A 215 -3.54 -53.09 -13.56
CA ASN A 215 -4.40 -54.05 -12.85
C ASN A 215 -4.73 -53.77 -11.36
N LYS A 216 -4.38 -52.63 -10.80
CA LYS A 216 -4.75 -52.25 -9.42
C LYS A 216 -5.77 -51.11 -9.42
N TYR A 217 -7.02 -51.44 -9.78
CA TYR A 217 -8.11 -50.47 -9.93
C TYR A 217 -8.34 -49.64 -8.66
N ILE A 218 -8.30 -50.28 -7.48
CA ILE A 218 -8.49 -49.60 -6.19
C ILE A 218 -7.39 -48.54 -5.97
N LEU A 219 -6.12 -48.87 -6.26
CA LEU A 219 -5.02 -47.92 -6.08
C LEU A 219 -5.12 -46.78 -7.07
N LYS A 220 -5.58 -47.02 -8.29
CA LYS A 220 -5.86 -45.98 -9.29
C LYS A 220 -6.93 -45.00 -8.82
N SER A 221 -8.05 -45.52 -8.31
CA SER A 221 -9.14 -44.67 -7.83
C SER A 221 -8.69 -43.79 -6.64
N LEU A 222 -7.90 -44.34 -5.71
CA LEU A 222 -7.36 -43.58 -4.59
C LEU A 222 -6.46 -42.41 -5.04
N TYR A 223 -5.57 -42.63 -6.01
CA TYR A 223 -4.74 -41.56 -6.55
C TYR A 223 -5.55 -40.47 -7.28
N ILE A 224 -6.58 -40.87 -8.03
CA ILE A 224 -7.47 -39.92 -8.71
C ILE A 224 -8.24 -39.06 -7.69
N ILE A 225 -8.76 -39.66 -6.64
CA ILE A 225 -9.45 -38.94 -5.56
C ILE A 225 -8.49 -37.96 -4.90
N LEU A 226 -7.25 -38.38 -4.62
CA LEU A 226 -6.26 -37.53 -4.01
C LEU A 226 -5.92 -36.30 -4.90
N ILE A 227 -5.76 -36.49 -6.21
CA ILE A 227 -5.52 -35.41 -7.17
C ILE A 227 -6.70 -34.40 -7.14
N LEU A 228 -7.93 -34.92 -7.22
CA LEU A 228 -9.13 -34.07 -7.20
C LEU A 228 -9.29 -33.31 -5.89
N THR A 229 -9.00 -33.91 -4.75
CA THR A 229 -9.06 -33.23 -3.44
C THR A 229 -8.02 -32.12 -3.33
N LEU A 230 -6.79 -32.35 -3.78
CA LEU A 230 -5.73 -31.33 -3.79
C LEU A 230 -6.11 -30.15 -4.71
N LEU A 231 -6.64 -30.42 -5.90
CA LEU A 231 -7.14 -29.42 -6.83
C LEU A 231 -8.26 -28.56 -6.21
N ILE A 232 -9.24 -29.18 -5.57
CA ILE A 232 -10.35 -28.47 -4.90
C ILE A 232 -9.83 -27.58 -3.77
N ILE A 233 -8.91 -28.08 -2.95
CA ILE A 233 -8.29 -27.31 -1.86
C ILE A 233 -7.56 -26.11 -2.43
N PHE A 234 -6.80 -26.30 -3.50
CA PHE A 234 -6.04 -25.23 -4.14
C PHE A 234 -6.96 -24.15 -4.75
N ILE A 235 -8.00 -24.54 -5.48
CA ILE A 235 -8.99 -23.62 -6.04
C ILE A 235 -9.67 -22.78 -4.95
N LYS A 236 -10.02 -23.38 -3.80
CA LYS A 236 -10.58 -22.66 -2.65
C LYS A 236 -9.57 -21.72 -2.01
N ALA A 237 -8.28 -22.08 -2.00
CA ALA A 237 -7.21 -21.20 -1.47
C ALA A 237 -6.95 -20.00 -2.38
N ILE A 238 -7.18 -20.12 -3.68
CA ILE A 238 -7.01 -19.04 -4.69
C ILE A 238 -8.17 -18.02 -4.64
N ASN A 239 -8.71 -17.62 -3.57
CA ASN A 239 -9.77 -16.60 -3.54
C ASN A 239 -9.25 -15.21 -3.99
N ILE A 240 -8.70 -15.14 -5.22
CA ILE A 240 -8.22 -13.93 -5.88
C ILE A 240 -9.30 -13.46 -6.83
N LYS A 241 -9.86 -12.27 -6.56
CA LYS A 241 -10.68 -11.56 -7.53
C LYS A 241 -9.75 -10.68 -8.35
N ILE A 242 -9.51 -11.04 -9.60
CA ILE A 242 -8.79 -10.20 -10.55
C ILE A 242 -9.71 -9.03 -10.91
N PRO A 243 -9.31 -7.77 -10.70
CA PRO A 243 -10.10 -6.63 -11.16
C PRO A 243 -10.30 -6.69 -12.68
N LEU A 244 -11.48 -6.31 -13.15
CA LEU A 244 -11.80 -6.30 -14.59
C LEU A 244 -10.86 -5.37 -15.36
N GLU A 245 -10.36 -4.33 -14.72
CA GLU A 245 -9.41 -3.37 -15.29
C GLU A 245 -8.03 -3.99 -15.61
N MET A 246 -7.72 -5.15 -15.01
CA MET A 246 -6.50 -5.92 -15.29
C MET A 246 -6.69 -6.99 -16.37
N LEU A 247 -7.91 -7.13 -16.88
CA LEU A 247 -8.20 -8.09 -17.94
C LEU A 247 -8.28 -7.34 -19.26
N PRO A 248 -7.46 -7.68 -20.27
CA PRO A 248 -7.58 -7.09 -21.59
C PRO A 248 -8.92 -7.53 -22.22
N ASN A 249 -9.55 -6.66 -22.98
CA ASN A 249 -10.74 -7.00 -23.76
C ASN A 249 -10.44 -8.11 -24.77
N GLU A 250 -9.22 -8.12 -25.29
CA GLU A 250 -8.69 -9.17 -26.16
C GLU A 250 -7.29 -9.59 -25.65
N TRP A 251 -7.07 -10.88 -25.49
CA TRP A 251 -5.79 -11.43 -25.01
C TRP A 251 -4.60 -11.14 -25.95
N SER A 252 -4.87 -10.77 -27.19
CA SER A 252 -3.88 -10.37 -28.19
C SER A 252 -3.47 -8.89 -28.10
N ASP A 253 -4.08 -8.11 -27.23
CA ASP A 253 -3.74 -6.70 -27.05
C ASP A 253 -2.46 -6.54 -26.22
N PHE A 254 -1.31 -6.60 -26.88
CA PHE A 254 -0.01 -6.38 -26.25
C PHE A 254 0.21 -4.94 -25.78
N LYS A 255 -0.53 -3.94 -26.34
CA LYS A 255 -0.44 -2.55 -25.90
C LYS A 255 -1.03 -2.39 -24.51
N PHE A 256 -2.14 -3.08 -24.22
CA PHE A 256 -2.75 -3.11 -22.89
C PHE A 256 -1.75 -3.48 -21.80
N TRP A 257 -0.94 -4.52 -22.02
CA TRP A 257 0.07 -4.94 -21.05
C TRP A 257 1.20 -3.93 -20.87
N GLY A 258 1.58 -3.23 -21.95
CA GLY A 258 2.58 -2.16 -21.91
C GLY A 258 2.08 -0.92 -21.17
N GLU A 259 0.81 -0.56 -21.31
CA GLU A 259 0.18 0.54 -20.59
C GLU A 259 0.00 0.21 -19.10
N LEU A 260 -0.46 -0.99 -18.81
CA LEU A 260 -0.58 -1.50 -17.44
C LEU A 260 0.77 -1.49 -16.70
N TYR A 261 1.85 -1.89 -17.39
CA TYR A 261 3.20 -1.81 -16.87
C TYR A 261 3.61 -0.37 -16.53
N LYS A 262 3.33 0.60 -17.41
CA LYS A 262 3.67 2.02 -17.20
C LYS A 262 2.90 2.64 -16.02
N ILE A 263 1.65 2.23 -15.81
CA ILE A 263 0.79 2.75 -14.74
C ILE A 263 1.22 2.20 -13.38
N TYR A 264 1.62 0.93 -13.30
CA TYR A 264 1.80 0.23 -12.02
C TYR A 264 3.25 0.00 -11.58
N ILE A 265 4.25 0.30 -12.41
CA ILE A 265 5.67 0.04 -12.12
C ILE A 265 6.53 1.34 -12.21
N LYS A 266 5.93 2.49 -12.14
CA LYS A 266 6.66 3.77 -12.01
C LYS A 266 7.21 3.99 -10.61
#